data_1c1fde17503ba9314b3b42199944f5af
#
_entry.id   1c1fde17503ba9314b3b42199944f5af
#
_cell.length_a   1.000
_cell.length_b   1.000
_cell.length_c   1.000
_cell.angle_alpha   90.00
_cell.angle_beta   90.00
_cell.angle_gamma   90.00
#
_symmetry.space_group_name_H-M   'P 1'
#
loop_
_entity.id
_entity.type
_entity.pdbx_description
1 polymer ?
#
loop_
_entity_poly.entity_id
_entity_poly.type
_entity_poly.pdbx_seq_one_letter_code
_entity_poly.pdbx_strand_id
1 'polypeptide(L)'
;MHSIFSVALATLAVVSASPIKPRVVAELNEEAFKEAQPRDDTATRAFSATAITTSDGQCLSVEELSGDFRANLNPIEVKACDGSAGQQWDVITAGKHNDQAGNMLVVNTLTQACMNFDPRRAAGNTVIMFSCGGRADGGGAVTNSQLFPFDGSAGPLSLSPGNAAGTCLAVAGAVLDQAPCAAGSAAQTFTFGAGGAAPAPAPVPVPASSAVVAPTALPVADVSSSAAAPAPTPAAPATGGGNPTTEVPVSRAGGVLNPTAAAEANPRDETATRAFTSASIKTSSGQCLFIDPAAGDFRQNLIPVAVQDCTGAEGEKFDIITKGTHNDQANAALVVSSLTQGCLNFDPRRAAGDTVVLFSCGGRADGEGLVTESQLFGFQGGNSITLAPLNEKGATCLSPAGAKLDSARCTGGAAETFSIEA
;
A
#
# COMPACT_ATOMS: atom_id res chain seq x y z
N MET A 1 11.09 -44.03 -55.61
CA MET A 1 11.20 -43.63 -54.18
C MET A 1 11.01 -42.14 -54.11
N HIS A 2 9.82 -41.68 -53.77
CA HIS A 2 9.51 -40.24 -53.61
C HIS A 2 9.40 -39.93 -52.11
N SER A 3 10.36 -39.16 -51.62
CA SER A 3 10.32 -38.62 -50.24
C SER A 3 9.45 -37.38 -50.21
N ILE A 4 8.38 -37.44 -49.42
CA ILE A 4 7.52 -36.30 -49.13
C ILE A 4 8.06 -35.63 -47.86
N PHE A 5 8.56 -34.40 -47.96
CA PHE A 5 8.90 -33.56 -46.83
C PHE A 5 7.63 -32.84 -46.33
N SER A 6 7.18 -33.20 -45.15
CA SER A 6 6.11 -32.45 -44.44
C SER A 6 6.73 -31.26 -43.69
N VAL A 7 6.37 -30.06 -44.12
CA VAL A 7 6.70 -28.80 -43.41
C VAL A 7 5.63 -28.58 -42.36
N ALA A 8 6.01 -28.67 -41.08
CA ALA A 8 5.13 -28.30 -39.98
C ALA A 8 5.16 -26.78 -39.81
N LEU A 9 4.03 -26.12 -40.03
CA LEU A 9 3.84 -24.70 -39.76
C LEU A 9 3.56 -24.52 -38.24
N ALA A 10 4.51 -23.97 -37.52
CA ALA A 10 4.31 -23.56 -36.12
C ALA A 10 3.58 -22.22 -36.12
N THR A 11 2.32 -22.22 -35.68
CA THR A 11 1.55 -21.00 -35.42
C THR A 11 2.00 -20.41 -34.08
N LEU A 12 2.70 -19.27 -34.11
CA LEU A 12 2.95 -18.46 -32.95
C LEU A 12 1.62 -17.82 -32.49
N ALA A 13 1.11 -18.26 -31.35
CA ALA A 13 0.01 -17.58 -30.67
C ALA A 13 0.55 -16.26 -30.11
N VAL A 14 0.16 -15.14 -30.71
CA VAL A 14 0.38 -13.80 -30.12
C VAL A 14 -0.59 -13.67 -28.96
N VAL A 15 -0.09 -13.82 -27.74
CA VAL A 15 -0.85 -13.46 -26.53
C VAL A 15 -0.93 -11.94 -26.51
N SER A 16 -2.08 -11.39 -26.92
CA SER A 16 -2.39 -9.98 -26.73
C SER A 16 -2.56 -9.75 -25.22
N ALA A 17 -1.59 -9.11 -24.60
CA ALA A 17 -1.76 -8.60 -23.25
C ALA A 17 -2.91 -7.57 -23.27
N SER A 18 -3.99 -7.85 -22.56
CA SER A 18 -5.06 -6.86 -22.36
C SER A 18 -4.47 -5.66 -21.64
N PRO A 19 -4.74 -4.42 -22.08
CA PRO A 19 -4.29 -3.23 -21.36
C PRO A 19 -4.87 -3.26 -19.94
N ILE A 20 -4.00 -3.19 -18.95
CA ILE A 20 -4.39 -3.06 -17.55
C ILE A 20 -5.13 -1.74 -17.44
N LYS A 21 -6.43 -1.78 -17.11
CA LYS A 21 -7.20 -0.56 -16.85
C LYS A 21 -6.57 0.13 -15.66
N PRO A 22 -6.22 1.44 -15.74
CA PRO A 22 -5.73 2.18 -14.58
C PRO A 22 -6.78 2.12 -13.47
N ARG A 23 -6.33 1.94 -12.24
CA ARG A 23 -7.19 2.06 -11.05
C ARG A 23 -7.61 3.52 -10.97
N VAL A 24 -8.87 3.79 -11.12
CA VAL A 24 -9.43 5.13 -11.02
C VAL A 24 -10.33 5.15 -9.80
N VAL A 25 -10.04 6.01 -8.82
CA VAL A 25 -10.93 6.27 -7.70
C VAL A 25 -11.79 7.50 -8.01
N ALA A 26 -13.01 7.56 -7.45
CA ALA A 26 -13.89 8.70 -7.64
C ALA A 26 -13.41 9.93 -6.86
N GLU A 27 -12.76 9.71 -5.72
CA GLU A 27 -12.21 10.73 -4.83
C GLU A 27 -11.07 10.17 -3.97
N LEU A 28 -10.20 11.01 -3.48
CA LEU A 28 -9.21 10.66 -2.48
C LEU A 28 -9.86 10.62 -1.08
N ASN A 29 -9.40 9.72 -0.23
CA ASN A 29 -9.67 9.82 1.20
C ASN A 29 -8.69 10.85 1.80
N GLU A 30 -9.19 12.04 2.14
CA GLU A 30 -8.35 13.18 2.52
C GLU A 30 -7.45 12.89 3.72
N GLU A 31 -7.93 12.17 4.73
CA GLU A 31 -7.16 11.82 5.93
C GLU A 31 -6.05 10.81 5.57
N ALA A 32 -6.41 9.72 4.89
CA ALA A 32 -5.47 8.70 4.46
C ALA A 32 -4.45 9.23 3.44
N PHE A 33 -4.85 10.16 2.58
CA PHE A 33 -3.94 10.84 1.65
C PHE A 33 -2.93 11.71 2.40
N LYS A 34 -3.37 12.55 3.35
CA LYS A 34 -2.48 13.39 4.17
C LYS A 34 -1.50 12.56 5.02
N GLU A 35 -1.96 11.41 5.53
CA GLU A 35 -1.10 10.46 6.25
C GLU A 35 -0.03 9.86 5.32
N ALA A 36 -0.45 9.40 4.15
CA ALA A 36 0.39 8.67 3.20
C ALA A 36 1.38 9.56 2.46
N GLN A 37 1.02 10.82 2.21
CA GLN A 37 1.76 11.75 1.34
C GLN A 37 2.17 13.05 2.08
N PRO A 38 2.83 12.94 3.25
CA PRO A 38 3.27 14.14 3.96
C PRO A 38 4.38 14.84 3.16
N ARG A 39 4.24 16.14 2.97
CA ARG A 39 5.31 16.95 2.39
C ARG A 39 6.52 16.95 3.31
N ASP A 40 7.70 16.74 2.75
CA ASP A 40 8.97 16.93 3.47
C ASP A 40 9.43 18.38 3.34
N ASP A 41 9.14 19.18 4.36
CA ASP A 41 9.57 20.61 4.42
C ASP A 41 11.05 20.78 4.79
N THR A 42 11.72 19.70 5.22
CA THR A 42 13.16 19.69 5.53
C THR A 42 14.01 19.35 4.32
N ALA A 43 13.38 18.96 3.20
CA ALA A 43 14.08 18.47 2.02
C ALA A 43 14.90 19.57 1.32
N THR A 44 16.11 19.22 0.90
CA THR A 44 16.92 20.00 -0.03
C THR A 44 16.49 19.66 -1.46
N ARG A 45 16.03 20.67 -2.20
CA ARG A 45 15.53 20.54 -3.57
C ARG A 45 16.54 21.11 -4.56
N ALA A 46 16.96 20.28 -5.52
CA ALA A 46 17.75 20.76 -6.68
C ALA A 46 16.83 21.49 -7.67
N PHE A 47 15.60 20.97 -7.85
CA PHE A 47 14.56 21.61 -8.65
C PHE A 47 13.24 21.58 -7.87
N SER A 48 12.44 22.62 -8.02
CA SER A 48 11.13 22.76 -7.40
C SER A 48 10.06 23.10 -8.43
N ALA A 49 8.93 22.39 -8.40
CA ALA A 49 7.82 22.58 -9.31
C ALA A 49 8.27 22.68 -10.78
N THR A 50 9.15 21.77 -11.20
CA THR A 50 9.73 21.75 -12.54
C THR A 50 9.04 20.71 -13.41
N ALA A 51 8.95 20.94 -14.72
CA ALA A 51 8.53 19.89 -15.66
C ALA A 51 9.67 18.89 -15.89
N ILE A 52 9.30 17.63 -16.14
CA ILE A 52 10.23 16.60 -16.66
C ILE A 52 9.79 16.29 -18.08
N THR A 53 10.66 16.58 -19.05
CA THR A 53 10.38 16.36 -20.46
C THR A 53 11.12 15.18 -21.02
N THR A 54 10.48 14.47 -21.93
CA THR A 54 11.04 13.41 -22.75
C THR A 54 11.81 13.99 -23.93
N SER A 55 12.56 13.17 -24.64
CA SER A 55 13.36 13.61 -25.81
C SER A 55 12.53 14.16 -26.98
N ASP A 56 11.25 13.77 -27.08
CA ASP A 56 10.29 14.27 -28.07
C ASP A 56 9.47 15.46 -27.58
N GLY A 57 9.83 16.02 -26.40
CA GLY A 57 9.23 17.24 -25.86
C GLY A 57 7.89 17.04 -25.16
N GLN A 58 7.48 15.83 -24.87
CA GLN A 58 6.32 15.56 -24.03
C GLN A 58 6.68 15.66 -22.54
N CYS A 59 5.69 15.75 -21.65
CA CYS A 59 5.87 15.87 -20.22
C CYS A 59 5.45 14.61 -19.49
N LEU A 60 6.18 14.25 -18.43
CA LEU A 60 5.70 13.29 -17.45
C LEU A 60 4.56 13.92 -16.62
N SER A 61 3.47 13.19 -16.46
CA SER A 61 2.23 13.67 -15.84
C SER A 61 1.64 12.63 -14.90
N VAL A 62 1.04 13.09 -13.82
CA VAL A 62 0.28 12.26 -12.87
C VAL A 62 -1.14 12.78 -12.74
N GLU A 63 -2.10 11.88 -12.86
CA GLU A 63 -3.50 12.15 -12.52
C GLU A 63 -3.74 11.65 -11.08
N GLU A 64 -4.13 12.54 -10.16
CA GLU A 64 -4.23 12.19 -8.74
C GLU A 64 -5.23 11.07 -8.44
N LEU A 65 -6.28 10.93 -9.24
CA LEU A 65 -7.33 9.93 -9.07
C LEU A 65 -7.07 8.63 -9.86
N SER A 66 -5.95 8.52 -10.59
CA SER A 66 -5.62 7.33 -11.40
C SER A 66 -5.04 6.16 -10.59
N GLY A 67 -4.81 6.35 -9.31
CA GLY A 67 -4.26 5.38 -8.38
C GLY A 67 -5.27 4.87 -7.34
N ASP A 68 -4.81 4.70 -6.11
CA ASP A 68 -5.68 4.38 -4.99
C ASP A 68 -6.13 5.65 -4.24
N PHE A 69 -6.97 5.47 -3.24
CA PHE A 69 -7.56 6.57 -2.44
C PHE A 69 -6.53 7.39 -1.61
N ARG A 70 -5.25 6.97 -1.57
CA ARG A 70 -4.11 7.68 -0.99
C ARG A 70 -3.23 8.36 -2.03
N ALA A 71 -3.63 8.35 -3.30
CA ALA A 71 -2.81 8.69 -4.45
C ALA A 71 -1.51 7.86 -4.54
N ASN A 72 -1.56 6.60 -4.11
CA ASN A 72 -0.56 5.60 -4.44
C ASN A 72 -0.95 4.85 -5.72
N LEU A 73 0.03 4.19 -6.34
CA LEU A 73 -0.17 3.35 -7.53
C LEU A 73 -0.60 4.09 -8.79
N ASN A 74 -0.57 5.43 -8.80
CA ASN A 74 -0.84 6.22 -10.00
C ASN A 74 0.22 5.90 -11.06
N PRO A 75 -0.17 5.55 -12.30
CA PRO A 75 0.78 5.45 -13.40
C PRO A 75 1.36 6.84 -13.70
N ILE A 76 2.58 6.86 -14.20
CA ILE A 76 3.18 8.09 -14.72
C ILE A 76 2.94 8.10 -16.21
N GLU A 77 2.11 9.03 -16.65
CA GLU A 77 1.71 9.19 -18.04
C GLU A 77 2.68 10.09 -18.79
N VAL A 78 2.75 9.92 -20.11
CA VAL A 78 3.50 10.77 -21.02
C VAL A 78 2.49 11.52 -21.90
N LYS A 79 2.40 12.83 -21.73
CA LYS A 79 1.40 13.72 -22.36
C LYS A 79 2.04 14.97 -22.94
N ALA A 80 1.30 15.69 -23.78
CA ALA A 80 1.69 17.03 -24.17
C ALA A 80 1.88 17.92 -22.93
N CYS A 81 2.89 18.77 -22.94
CA CYS A 81 3.12 19.71 -21.85
C CYS A 81 2.02 20.79 -21.84
N ASP A 82 1.28 20.89 -20.75
CA ASP A 82 0.21 21.86 -20.56
C ASP A 82 0.39 22.71 -19.30
N GLY A 83 1.45 22.44 -18.52
CA GLY A 83 1.77 23.14 -17.28
C GLY A 83 0.83 22.83 -16.12
N SER A 84 -0.01 21.78 -16.22
CA SER A 84 -0.90 21.34 -15.15
C SER A 84 -0.13 20.93 -13.89
N ALA A 85 -0.82 20.91 -12.75
CA ALA A 85 -0.24 20.54 -11.47
C ALA A 85 0.38 19.11 -11.47
N GLY A 86 -0.23 18.18 -12.21
CA GLY A 86 0.27 16.82 -12.37
C GLY A 86 1.59 16.72 -13.14
N GLN A 87 2.00 17.77 -13.86
CA GLN A 87 3.26 17.86 -14.60
C GLN A 87 4.38 18.58 -13.83
N GLN A 88 4.13 18.92 -12.56
CA GLN A 88 5.10 19.63 -11.71
C GLN A 88 5.78 18.65 -10.75
N TRP A 89 7.13 18.75 -10.69
CA TRP A 89 7.96 17.81 -9.94
C TRP A 89 8.99 18.54 -9.09
N ASP A 90 9.20 18.04 -7.87
CA ASP A 90 10.35 18.39 -7.03
C ASP A 90 11.44 17.32 -7.20
N VAL A 91 12.69 17.74 -7.33
CA VAL A 91 13.87 16.87 -7.31
C VAL A 91 14.58 17.07 -5.99
N ILE A 92 14.52 16.07 -5.12
CA ILE A 92 15.01 16.13 -3.73
C ILE A 92 16.35 15.39 -3.61
N THR A 93 17.40 16.09 -3.21
CA THR A 93 18.77 15.56 -3.07
C THR A 93 19.14 15.23 -1.63
N ALA A 94 18.41 15.72 -0.64
CA ALA A 94 18.52 15.34 0.76
C ALA A 94 17.18 15.58 1.50
N GLY A 95 16.84 14.74 2.47
CA GLY A 95 15.63 14.86 3.26
C GLY A 95 15.26 13.57 3.96
N LYS A 96 14.05 13.51 4.53
CA LYS A 96 13.56 12.37 5.32
C LYS A 96 13.68 11.02 4.60
N HIS A 97 13.45 11.00 3.28
CA HIS A 97 13.45 9.77 2.47
C HIS A 97 14.64 9.70 1.49
N ASN A 98 15.60 10.60 1.60
CA ASN A 98 16.86 10.56 0.86
C ASN A 98 18.02 11.03 1.76
N ASP A 99 18.77 10.08 2.30
CA ASP A 99 19.99 10.26 3.07
C ASP A 99 21.26 9.84 2.29
N GLN A 100 21.11 9.48 1.01
CA GLN A 100 22.18 8.97 0.16
C GLN A 100 22.70 10.06 -0.79
N ALA A 101 23.89 10.55 -0.53
CA ALA A 101 24.54 11.53 -1.39
C ALA A 101 24.72 11.00 -2.84
N GLY A 102 24.53 11.85 -3.84
CA GLY A 102 24.62 11.47 -5.25
C GLY A 102 23.35 10.78 -5.80
N ASN A 103 22.29 10.76 -5.02
CA ASN A 103 20.98 10.27 -5.44
C ASN A 103 19.91 11.37 -5.31
N MET A 104 18.82 11.20 -6.06
CA MET A 104 17.65 12.05 -5.97
C MET A 104 16.38 11.21 -5.76
N LEU A 105 15.38 11.81 -5.13
CA LEU A 105 13.96 11.45 -5.25
C LEU A 105 13.31 12.35 -6.30
N VAL A 106 12.38 11.81 -7.04
CA VAL A 106 11.53 12.57 -7.97
C VAL A 106 10.10 12.53 -7.41
N VAL A 107 9.63 13.68 -6.95
CA VAL A 107 8.38 13.81 -6.19
C VAL A 107 7.38 14.63 -7.01
N ASN A 108 6.18 14.13 -7.22
CA ASN A 108 5.14 14.89 -7.89
C ASN A 108 4.54 15.93 -6.92
N THR A 109 4.46 17.20 -7.31
CA THR A 109 4.01 18.27 -6.39
C THR A 109 2.52 18.22 -6.10
N LEU A 110 1.70 17.66 -7.00
CA LEU A 110 0.25 17.51 -6.81
C LEU A 110 -0.05 16.47 -5.74
N THR A 111 0.59 15.29 -5.85
CA THR A 111 0.30 14.16 -4.97
C THR A 111 1.27 14.02 -3.79
N GLN A 112 2.41 14.72 -3.79
CA GLN A 112 3.53 14.54 -2.85
C GLN A 112 4.11 13.11 -2.81
N ALA A 113 3.68 12.24 -3.71
CA ALA A 113 4.20 10.88 -3.86
C ALA A 113 5.54 10.89 -4.61
N CYS A 114 6.35 9.87 -4.35
CA CYS A 114 7.64 9.62 -4.99
C CYS A 114 7.48 8.71 -6.22
N MET A 115 8.20 9.00 -7.30
CA MET A 115 8.41 8.07 -8.41
C MET A 115 9.04 6.80 -7.87
N ASN A 116 8.41 5.65 -8.15
CA ASN A 116 8.80 4.36 -7.58
C ASN A 116 8.88 3.30 -8.67
N PHE A 117 9.95 2.52 -8.66
CA PHE A 117 10.12 1.36 -9.53
C PHE A 117 9.89 0.06 -8.78
N ASP A 118 8.92 -0.74 -9.22
CA ASP A 118 8.65 -2.07 -8.70
C ASP A 118 8.72 -3.13 -9.81
N PRO A 119 9.83 -3.89 -9.91
CA PRO A 119 10.03 -4.88 -10.98
C PRO A 119 9.09 -6.08 -10.91
N ARG A 120 8.35 -6.24 -9.79
CA ARG A 120 7.40 -7.34 -9.59
C ARG A 120 6.04 -7.07 -10.21
N ARG A 121 5.80 -5.85 -10.66
CA ARG A 121 4.54 -5.47 -11.30
C ARG A 121 4.56 -5.86 -12.78
N ALA A 122 3.38 -6.00 -13.36
CA ALA A 122 3.25 -6.31 -14.78
C ALA A 122 3.84 -5.19 -15.67
N ALA A 123 4.33 -5.56 -16.83
CA ALA A 123 4.80 -4.61 -17.84
C ALA A 123 3.70 -3.55 -18.15
N GLY A 124 4.12 -2.32 -18.33
CA GLY A 124 3.21 -1.16 -18.45
C GLY A 124 2.76 -0.58 -17.11
N ASN A 125 3.20 -1.14 -15.99
CA ASN A 125 2.83 -0.71 -14.63
C ASN A 125 3.97 -0.89 -13.62
N THR A 126 5.23 -0.98 -14.07
CA THR A 126 6.39 -1.16 -13.19
C THR A 126 6.85 0.14 -12.56
N VAL A 127 6.50 1.29 -13.18
CA VAL A 127 6.82 2.63 -12.69
C VAL A 127 5.53 3.32 -12.28
N ILE A 128 5.44 3.65 -11.00
CA ILE A 128 4.24 4.20 -10.38
C ILE A 128 4.62 5.30 -9.38
N MET A 129 3.64 6.10 -8.99
CA MET A 129 3.77 6.95 -7.81
C MET A 129 3.48 6.14 -6.56
N PHE A 130 4.28 6.33 -5.53
CA PHE A 130 4.08 5.69 -4.23
C PHE A 130 4.56 6.57 -3.09
N SER A 131 3.97 6.42 -1.90
CA SER A 131 4.37 7.18 -0.71
C SER A 131 5.88 7.13 -0.50
N CYS A 132 6.48 8.28 -0.26
CA CYS A 132 7.93 8.39 -0.11
C CYS A 132 8.41 7.52 1.07
N GLY A 133 9.54 6.82 0.86
CA GLY A 133 10.02 5.80 1.78
C GLY A 133 9.42 4.40 1.55
N GLY A 134 8.57 4.22 0.52
CA GLY A 134 8.13 2.91 0.06
C GLY A 134 7.10 2.20 0.94
N ARG A 135 6.43 2.92 1.84
CA ARG A 135 5.31 2.41 2.64
C ARG A 135 4.04 3.17 2.32
N ALA A 136 2.95 2.44 2.12
CA ALA A 136 1.66 3.01 1.72
C ALA A 136 1.05 4.02 2.71
N ASP A 137 1.50 4.03 3.95
CA ASP A 137 1.09 4.95 5.02
C ASP A 137 2.04 6.15 5.20
N GLY A 138 3.04 6.34 4.32
CA GLY A 138 4.01 7.43 4.43
C GLY A 138 5.05 7.28 5.56
N GLY A 139 4.94 6.24 6.39
CA GLY A 139 5.86 5.97 7.51
C GLY A 139 7.16 5.27 7.11
N GLY A 140 7.48 5.17 5.83
CA GLY A 140 8.66 4.49 5.32
C GLY A 140 9.97 5.23 5.60
N ALA A 141 11.07 4.49 5.55
CA ALA A 141 12.43 5.04 5.55
C ALA A 141 12.94 5.24 4.12
N VAL A 142 14.24 5.35 3.92
CA VAL A 142 14.86 5.41 2.58
C VAL A 142 14.70 4.07 1.86
N THR A 143 14.37 4.09 0.58
CA THR A 143 14.26 2.88 -0.24
C THR A 143 14.87 3.09 -1.63
N ASN A 144 15.68 2.11 -2.08
CA ASN A 144 16.38 2.18 -3.37
C ASN A 144 15.41 2.13 -4.57
N SER A 145 14.17 1.68 -4.38
CA SER A 145 13.15 1.69 -5.45
C SER A 145 12.71 3.10 -5.86
N GLN A 146 13.02 4.11 -5.05
CA GLN A 146 12.67 5.52 -5.27
C GLN A 146 13.89 6.42 -5.46
N LEU A 147 15.09 5.87 -5.31
CA LEU A 147 16.34 6.61 -5.49
C LEU A 147 16.91 6.42 -6.88
N PHE A 148 17.30 7.54 -7.49
CA PHE A 148 17.93 7.59 -8.81
C PHE A 148 19.26 8.31 -8.70
N PRO A 149 20.38 7.82 -9.30
CA PRO A 149 21.64 8.55 -9.36
C PRO A 149 21.46 9.93 -9.97
N PHE A 150 22.10 10.94 -9.37
CA PHE A 150 21.97 12.34 -9.79
C PHE A 150 23.28 13.10 -9.63
N ASP A 151 23.71 13.77 -10.70
CA ASP A 151 24.94 14.54 -10.76
C ASP A 151 24.72 16.05 -10.58
N GLY A 152 23.48 16.48 -10.35
CA GLY A 152 23.11 17.89 -10.20
C GLY A 152 22.71 18.57 -11.52
N SER A 153 22.80 17.90 -12.67
CA SER A 153 22.46 18.49 -13.97
C SER A 153 20.95 18.48 -14.25
N ALA A 154 20.51 19.43 -15.06
CA ALA A 154 19.13 19.43 -15.55
C ALA A 154 18.86 18.36 -16.60
N GLY A 155 19.86 17.69 -17.10
CA GLY A 155 19.77 16.71 -18.18
C GLY A 155 20.40 17.20 -19.50
N PRO A 156 20.31 16.41 -20.57
CA PRO A 156 19.58 15.13 -20.66
C PRO A 156 20.20 14.01 -19.82
N LEU A 157 19.38 13.27 -19.10
CA LEU A 157 19.82 12.19 -18.24
C LEU A 157 18.90 10.96 -18.32
N SER A 158 19.40 9.80 -17.91
CA SER A 158 18.61 8.58 -17.77
C SER A 158 18.25 8.36 -16.30
N LEU A 159 17.04 7.88 -16.03
CA LEU A 159 16.57 7.52 -14.70
C LEU A 159 16.78 6.02 -14.47
N SER A 160 17.79 5.66 -13.68
CA SER A 160 18.09 4.27 -13.32
C SER A 160 17.75 4.05 -11.85
N PRO A 161 16.78 3.18 -11.50
CA PRO A 161 16.39 2.97 -10.11
C PRO A 161 17.46 2.21 -9.33
N GLY A 162 17.71 2.62 -8.09
CA GLY A 162 18.78 2.06 -7.25
C GLY A 162 18.58 0.58 -6.86
N ASN A 163 17.38 0.04 -7.03
CA ASN A 163 17.06 -1.37 -6.76
C ASN A 163 17.19 -2.30 -7.98
N ALA A 164 17.55 -1.78 -9.18
CA ALA A 164 17.61 -2.58 -10.40
C ALA A 164 18.77 -2.14 -11.32
N ALA A 165 19.97 -2.61 -11.04
CA ALA A 165 21.14 -2.33 -11.88
C ALA A 165 20.90 -2.79 -13.33
N GLY A 166 21.26 -1.93 -14.29
CA GLY A 166 21.09 -2.20 -15.73
C GLY A 166 19.67 -1.97 -16.25
N THR A 167 18.74 -1.53 -15.38
CA THR A 167 17.40 -1.11 -15.77
C THR A 167 17.30 0.42 -15.77
N CYS A 168 16.67 0.96 -16.81
CA CYS A 168 16.37 2.37 -16.95
C CYS A 168 14.85 2.57 -17.15
N LEU A 169 14.33 3.68 -16.65
CA LEU A 169 12.98 4.09 -16.96
C LEU A 169 12.92 4.52 -18.43
N ALA A 170 11.82 4.15 -19.10
CA ALA A 170 11.67 4.38 -20.53
C ALA A 170 10.22 4.77 -20.85
N VAL A 171 10.06 5.63 -21.85
CA VAL A 171 8.75 5.89 -22.45
C VAL A 171 8.27 4.65 -23.19
N ALA A 172 7.12 4.12 -22.78
CA ALA A 172 6.48 2.95 -23.38
C ALA A 172 5.04 3.31 -23.80
N GLY A 173 4.89 3.85 -25.01
CA GLY A 173 3.61 4.41 -25.48
C GLY A 173 3.24 5.65 -24.67
N ALA A 174 2.10 5.62 -23.99
CA ALA A 174 1.58 6.76 -23.21
C ALA A 174 1.98 6.74 -21.72
N VAL A 175 2.86 5.82 -21.30
CA VAL A 175 3.26 5.68 -19.89
C VAL A 175 4.77 5.54 -19.76
N LEU A 176 5.26 5.81 -18.57
CA LEU A 176 6.63 5.51 -18.17
C LEU A 176 6.68 4.06 -17.68
N ASP A 177 7.61 3.26 -18.21
CA ASP A 177 7.86 1.88 -17.82
C ASP A 177 9.36 1.60 -17.79
N GLN A 178 9.77 0.36 -17.73
CA GLN A 178 11.15 -0.06 -17.69
C GLN A 178 11.65 -0.60 -19.04
N ALA A 179 12.96 -0.48 -19.26
CA ALA A 179 13.69 -1.19 -20.30
C ALA A 179 15.14 -1.44 -19.86
N PRO A 180 15.87 -2.41 -20.45
CA PRO A 180 17.32 -2.46 -20.27
C PRO A 180 17.96 -1.13 -20.65
N CYS A 181 18.91 -0.65 -19.84
CA CYS A 181 19.59 0.62 -20.12
C CYS A 181 20.30 0.56 -21.46
N ALA A 182 20.05 1.54 -22.33
CA ALA A 182 20.68 1.67 -23.64
C ALA A 182 21.22 3.09 -23.81
N ALA A 183 22.53 3.22 -23.92
CA ALA A 183 23.19 4.52 -24.07
C ALA A 183 22.65 5.25 -25.32
N GLY A 184 22.26 6.52 -25.14
CA GLY A 184 21.72 7.34 -26.23
C GLY A 184 20.29 7.01 -26.64
N SER A 185 19.58 6.16 -25.89
CA SER A 185 18.18 5.86 -26.17
C SER A 185 17.30 7.08 -25.92
N ALA A 186 16.62 7.56 -26.97
CA ALA A 186 15.69 8.67 -26.88
C ALA A 186 14.55 8.38 -25.88
N ALA A 187 14.04 7.16 -25.84
CA ALA A 187 12.98 6.75 -24.92
C ALA A 187 13.40 6.74 -23.44
N GLN A 188 14.71 6.77 -23.15
CA GLN A 188 15.28 6.75 -21.78
C GLN A 188 15.93 8.08 -21.39
N THR A 189 15.66 9.13 -22.16
CA THR A 189 16.30 10.44 -21.98
C THR A 189 15.27 11.45 -21.49
N PHE A 190 15.57 12.09 -20.35
CA PHE A 190 14.72 13.05 -19.67
C PHE A 190 15.46 14.32 -19.37
N THR A 191 14.75 15.46 -19.34
CA THR A 191 15.31 16.78 -19.01
C THR A 191 14.41 17.47 -17.98
N PHE A 192 15.01 18.03 -16.95
CA PHE A 192 14.31 18.85 -15.95
C PHE A 192 14.27 20.32 -16.40
N GLY A 193 13.10 20.96 -16.28
CA GLY A 193 12.98 22.41 -16.50
C GLY A 193 12.76 22.86 -17.94
N ALA A 194 12.61 21.95 -18.93
CA ALA A 194 12.42 22.30 -20.33
C ALA A 194 10.96 22.62 -20.72
N GLY A 195 9.99 22.31 -19.88
CA GLY A 195 8.58 22.67 -20.05
C GLY A 195 8.33 24.09 -19.54
N GLY A 196 7.79 24.97 -20.36
CA GLY A 196 7.60 26.39 -20.07
C GLY A 196 7.13 26.69 -18.64
N ALA A 197 7.95 27.43 -17.91
CA ALA A 197 7.68 27.83 -16.55
C ALA A 197 6.38 28.63 -16.47
N ALA A 198 5.39 28.12 -15.74
CA ALA A 198 4.43 29.01 -15.11
C ALA A 198 5.23 29.90 -14.12
N PRO A 199 5.04 31.23 -14.09
CA PRO A 199 5.79 32.10 -13.18
C PRO A 199 5.57 31.61 -11.75
N ALA A 200 6.68 31.45 -11.01
CA ALA A 200 6.65 31.15 -9.57
C ALA A 200 5.67 32.14 -8.90
N PRO A 201 4.77 31.67 -8.01
CA PRO A 201 3.95 32.57 -7.24
C PRO A 201 4.86 33.53 -6.50
N ALA A 202 4.66 34.83 -6.71
CA ALA A 202 5.43 35.89 -6.06
C ALA A 202 5.38 35.65 -4.54
N PRO A 203 6.50 35.84 -3.82
CA PRO A 203 6.51 35.69 -2.37
C PRO A 203 5.44 36.61 -1.78
N VAL A 204 4.50 36.01 -1.08
CA VAL A 204 3.47 36.74 -0.34
C VAL A 204 4.22 37.63 0.65
N PRO A 205 4.07 38.97 0.64
CA PRO A 205 4.73 39.82 1.60
C PRO A 205 4.27 39.47 3.01
N VAL A 206 5.23 39.08 3.85
CA VAL A 206 5.00 38.86 5.27
C VAL A 206 4.55 40.19 5.86
N PRO A 207 3.36 40.33 6.47
CA PRO A 207 2.96 41.56 7.10
C PRO A 207 3.94 41.85 8.25
N ALA A 208 4.53 43.06 8.22
CA ALA A 208 5.40 43.54 9.28
C ALA A 208 4.68 43.46 10.64
N SER A 209 5.38 42.87 11.61
CA SER A 209 4.97 42.78 13.01
C SER A 209 4.54 44.15 13.55
N SER A 210 3.24 44.34 13.74
CA SER A 210 2.72 45.50 14.47
C SER A 210 2.64 45.17 15.94
N ALA A 211 3.10 46.13 16.71
CA ALA A 211 3.28 46.11 18.16
C ALA A 211 2.08 45.56 18.96
N VAL A 212 2.44 44.81 19.99
CA VAL A 212 1.57 44.33 21.07
C VAL A 212 0.83 45.49 21.73
N VAL A 213 -0.49 45.52 21.62
CA VAL A 213 -1.38 46.33 22.50
C VAL A 213 -2.07 45.33 23.42
N ALA A 214 -1.98 45.61 24.73
CA ALA A 214 -2.55 44.79 25.79
C ALA A 214 -4.09 44.70 25.70
N PRO A 215 -4.69 43.53 25.99
CA PRO A 215 -6.13 43.38 25.88
C PRO A 215 -6.87 43.98 27.06
N THR A 216 -7.81 44.87 26.73
CA THR A 216 -8.87 45.32 27.64
C THR A 216 -9.95 44.26 27.66
N ALA A 217 -10.33 43.81 28.86
CA ALA A 217 -11.37 42.82 29.07
C ALA A 217 -12.73 43.32 28.63
N LEU A 218 -13.45 42.53 27.79
CA LEU A 218 -14.86 42.69 27.53
C LEU A 218 -15.64 41.44 27.98
N PRO A 219 -16.91 41.54 28.31
CA PRO A 219 -17.65 40.55 29.11
C PRO A 219 -18.01 39.31 28.35
N VAL A 220 -18.00 38.19 29.06
CA VAL A 220 -18.37 36.86 28.60
C VAL A 220 -19.86 36.85 28.27
N ALA A 221 -20.20 36.60 26.99
CA ALA A 221 -21.55 36.21 26.59
C ALA A 221 -21.63 34.69 26.56
N ASP A 222 -22.61 34.14 27.29
CA ASP A 222 -22.97 32.72 27.24
C ASP A 222 -23.21 32.29 25.80
N VAL A 223 -22.39 31.37 25.31
CA VAL A 223 -22.66 30.67 24.05
C VAL A 223 -23.15 29.27 24.40
N SER A 224 -24.45 29.07 24.23
CA SER A 224 -25.12 27.77 24.26
C SER A 224 -24.30 26.69 23.55
N SER A 225 -24.13 25.58 24.25
CA SER A 225 -23.53 24.36 23.72
C SER A 225 -24.30 23.89 22.50
N SER A 226 -23.66 24.01 21.33
CA SER A 226 -24.10 23.28 20.13
C SER A 226 -23.80 21.80 20.35
N ALA A 227 -24.84 21.00 20.36
CA ALA A 227 -24.73 19.53 20.48
C ALA A 227 -23.82 19.00 19.37
N ALA A 228 -22.79 18.25 19.75
CA ALA A 228 -21.99 17.47 18.82
C ALA A 228 -22.91 16.52 18.03
N ALA A 229 -22.72 16.46 16.72
CA ALA A 229 -23.38 15.48 15.90
C ALA A 229 -23.06 14.06 16.44
N PRO A 230 -24.04 13.14 16.47
CA PRO A 230 -23.79 11.80 16.94
C PRO A 230 -22.72 11.15 16.05
N ALA A 231 -21.71 10.53 16.68
CA ALA A 231 -20.75 9.67 16.01
C ALA A 231 -21.52 8.61 15.21
N PRO A 232 -21.04 8.22 14.00
CA PRO A 232 -21.68 7.18 13.24
C PRO A 232 -21.78 5.91 14.07
N THR A 233 -22.99 5.42 14.26
CA THR A 233 -23.27 4.14 14.94
C THR A 233 -22.48 3.06 14.22
N PRO A 234 -21.68 2.22 14.93
CA PRO A 234 -21.06 1.06 14.30
C PRO A 234 -22.14 0.25 13.58
N ALA A 235 -21.90 -0.04 12.30
CA ALA A 235 -22.79 -0.93 11.56
C ALA A 235 -22.91 -2.24 12.35
N ALA A 236 -24.14 -2.73 12.51
CA ALA A 236 -24.39 -4.01 13.14
C ALA A 236 -23.56 -5.09 12.41
N PRO A 237 -22.94 -6.04 13.13
CA PRO A 237 -22.14 -7.08 12.50
C PRO A 237 -22.97 -7.78 11.42
N ALA A 238 -22.39 -7.92 10.23
CA ALA A 238 -23.01 -8.61 9.12
C ALA A 238 -23.15 -10.08 9.50
N THR A 239 -24.35 -10.50 9.86
CA THR A 239 -24.66 -11.89 10.19
C THR A 239 -24.73 -12.70 8.89
N GLY A 240 -23.71 -13.53 8.62
CA GLY A 240 -23.86 -14.72 7.78
C GLY A 240 -23.82 -14.55 6.27
N GLY A 241 -23.12 -13.55 5.72
CA GLY A 241 -22.88 -13.42 4.29
C GLY A 241 -21.51 -14.00 3.87
N GLY A 242 -21.45 -14.62 2.68
CA GLY A 242 -20.19 -14.97 2.02
C GLY A 242 -19.36 -13.70 1.68
N ASN A 243 -18.17 -13.91 1.10
CA ASN A 243 -17.35 -12.78 0.66
C ASN A 243 -18.10 -11.97 -0.41
N PRO A 244 -18.24 -10.63 -0.24
CA PRO A 244 -18.95 -9.81 -1.22
C PRO A 244 -18.35 -9.91 -2.62
N THR A 245 -19.18 -10.21 -3.60
CA THR A 245 -18.81 -10.25 -5.02
C THR A 245 -19.17 -8.97 -5.77
N THR A 246 -19.81 -8.04 -5.08
CA THR A 246 -20.19 -6.70 -5.58
C THR A 246 -19.65 -5.63 -4.66
N GLU A 247 -19.63 -4.40 -5.13
CA GLU A 247 -19.24 -3.24 -4.33
C GLU A 247 -20.16 -3.06 -3.12
N VAL A 248 -19.59 -3.02 -1.92
CA VAL A 248 -20.27 -2.71 -0.66
C VAL A 248 -19.47 -1.67 0.11
N PRO A 249 -20.11 -0.79 0.90
CA PRO A 249 -19.39 0.16 1.74
C PRO A 249 -18.40 -0.55 2.68
N VAL A 250 -17.20 -0.01 2.83
CA VAL A 250 -16.17 -0.53 3.76
C VAL A 250 -15.96 0.43 4.92
N SER A 251 -15.60 -0.12 6.09
CA SER A 251 -15.51 0.66 7.33
C SER A 251 -14.20 1.41 7.48
N ARG A 252 -13.11 0.93 6.87
CA ARG A 252 -11.80 1.57 6.97
C ARG A 252 -11.44 2.32 5.71
N ALA A 253 -10.86 3.50 5.90
CA ALA A 253 -10.42 4.39 4.84
C ALA A 253 -11.55 4.89 3.90
N GLY A 254 -12.81 4.63 4.24
CA GLY A 254 -13.97 5.01 3.42
C GLY A 254 -14.05 4.28 2.08
N GLY A 255 -15.03 4.64 1.27
CA GLY A 255 -15.22 4.07 -0.05
C GLY A 255 -15.99 2.74 -0.06
N VAL A 256 -15.78 1.98 -1.13
CA VAL A 256 -16.46 0.69 -1.35
C VAL A 256 -15.45 -0.42 -1.60
N LEU A 257 -15.79 -1.64 -1.19
CA LEU A 257 -15.05 -2.83 -1.53
C LEU A 257 -14.93 -2.96 -3.05
N ASN A 258 -13.74 -3.21 -3.53
CA ASN A 258 -13.50 -3.59 -4.91
C ASN A 258 -13.17 -5.09 -4.96
N PRO A 259 -14.11 -5.97 -5.37
CA PRO A 259 -13.91 -7.42 -5.34
C PRO A 259 -12.72 -7.90 -6.16
N THR A 260 -12.43 -7.25 -7.30
CA THR A 260 -11.27 -7.60 -8.13
C THR A 260 -9.97 -7.25 -7.40
N ALA A 261 -9.87 -6.04 -6.84
CA ALA A 261 -8.69 -5.63 -6.09
C ALA A 261 -8.50 -6.44 -4.80
N ALA A 262 -9.58 -6.89 -4.16
CA ALA A 262 -9.54 -7.77 -3.00
C ALA A 262 -9.01 -9.16 -3.38
N ALA A 263 -9.48 -9.74 -4.50
CA ALA A 263 -9.00 -11.03 -5.00
C ALA A 263 -7.53 -10.97 -5.46
N GLU A 264 -7.09 -9.87 -6.07
CA GLU A 264 -5.67 -9.64 -6.42
C GLU A 264 -4.79 -9.52 -5.17
N ALA A 265 -5.27 -8.80 -4.15
CA ALA A 265 -4.52 -8.57 -2.92
C ALA A 265 -4.45 -9.80 -2.01
N ASN A 266 -5.44 -10.68 -2.08
CA ASN A 266 -5.56 -11.86 -1.24
C ASN A 266 -5.79 -13.13 -2.09
N PRO A 267 -4.81 -13.51 -2.94
CA PRO A 267 -4.93 -14.71 -3.75
C PRO A 267 -4.87 -15.95 -2.85
N ARG A 268 -5.71 -16.95 -3.16
CA ARG A 268 -5.61 -18.24 -2.48
C ARG A 268 -4.30 -18.93 -2.85
N ASP A 269 -3.54 -19.39 -1.86
CA ASP A 269 -2.36 -20.22 -2.08
C ASP A 269 -2.79 -21.68 -2.30
N GLU A 270 -2.81 -22.10 -3.56
CA GLU A 270 -3.17 -23.47 -3.94
C GLU A 270 -2.03 -24.47 -3.68
N THR A 271 -0.81 -23.98 -3.40
CA THR A 271 0.35 -24.81 -3.08
C THR A 271 0.50 -25.08 -1.58
N ALA A 272 -0.33 -24.43 -0.76
CA ALA A 272 -0.22 -24.46 0.69
C ALA A 272 -0.50 -25.83 1.29
N THR A 273 0.35 -26.23 2.24
CA THR A 273 0.06 -27.32 3.17
C THR A 273 -0.74 -26.79 4.35
N ARG A 274 -1.97 -27.26 4.48
CA ARG A 274 -2.90 -26.86 5.54
C ARG A 274 -2.96 -27.92 6.63
N ALA A 275 -2.64 -27.53 7.87
CA ALA A 275 -2.88 -28.39 9.03
C ALA A 275 -4.39 -28.43 9.36
N PHE A 276 -5.08 -27.31 9.13
CA PHE A 276 -6.53 -27.19 9.23
C PHE A 276 -7.08 -26.38 8.07
N THR A 277 -8.26 -26.76 7.62
CA THR A 277 -9.01 -26.06 6.56
C THR A 277 -10.38 -25.68 7.11
N SER A 278 -10.79 -24.42 6.96
CA SER A 278 -12.08 -23.88 7.40
C SER A 278 -12.40 -24.21 8.86
N ALA A 279 -11.40 -24.19 9.74
CA ALA A 279 -11.55 -24.43 11.17
C ALA A 279 -11.98 -23.16 11.91
N SER A 280 -12.70 -23.31 13.01
CA SER A 280 -12.97 -22.22 13.95
C SER A 280 -11.83 -22.08 14.94
N ILE A 281 -11.45 -20.84 15.26
CA ILE A 281 -10.45 -20.53 16.29
C ILE A 281 -11.19 -19.93 17.48
N LYS A 282 -11.08 -20.59 18.64
CA LYS A 282 -11.81 -20.19 19.85
C LYS A 282 -10.88 -19.74 20.96
N THR A 283 -11.30 -18.70 21.63
CA THR A 283 -10.68 -18.20 22.86
C THR A 283 -10.89 -19.19 24.02
N SER A 284 -10.15 -19.01 25.11
CA SER A 284 -10.34 -19.79 26.36
C SER A 284 -11.73 -19.58 27.00
N SER A 285 -12.46 -18.51 26.65
CA SER A 285 -13.85 -18.28 27.06
C SER A 285 -14.88 -18.91 26.13
N GLY A 286 -14.44 -19.61 25.08
CA GLY A 286 -15.32 -20.27 24.10
C GLY A 286 -15.86 -19.37 23.00
N GLN A 287 -15.44 -18.11 22.92
CA GLN A 287 -15.81 -17.19 21.83
C GLN A 287 -14.96 -17.45 20.58
N CYS A 288 -15.48 -17.13 19.41
CA CYS A 288 -14.82 -17.31 18.12
C CYS A 288 -14.12 -16.03 17.65
N LEU A 289 -12.99 -16.20 16.97
CA LEU A 289 -12.46 -15.15 16.12
C LEU A 289 -13.36 -15.00 14.90
N PHE A 290 -13.58 -13.74 14.48
CA PHE A 290 -14.48 -13.42 13.38
C PHE A 290 -13.93 -12.33 12.48
N ILE A 291 -14.11 -12.48 11.18
CA ILE A 291 -13.75 -11.53 10.13
C ILE A 291 -15.02 -11.01 9.45
N ASP A 292 -15.25 -9.70 9.57
CA ASP A 292 -16.24 -9.01 8.75
C ASP A 292 -15.56 -8.54 7.45
N PRO A 293 -15.91 -9.09 6.29
CA PRO A 293 -15.25 -8.77 5.03
C PRO A 293 -15.41 -7.29 4.58
N ALA A 294 -16.36 -6.55 5.18
CA ALA A 294 -16.57 -5.12 4.91
C ALA A 294 -15.92 -4.21 5.96
N ALA A 295 -15.30 -4.74 7.01
CA ALA A 295 -14.70 -3.95 8.08
C ALA A 295 -13.28 -3.44 7.78
N GLY A 296 -12.75 -3.75 6.61
CA GLY A 296 -11.42 -3.35 6.16
C GLY A 296 -11.43 -2.19 5.17
N ASP A 297 -10.38 -2.13 4.36
CA ASP A 297 -10.28 -1.24 3.21
C ASP A 297 -10.86 -1.89 1.93
N PHE A 298 -10.79 -1.19 0.82
CA PHE A 298 -11.33 -1.64 -0.48
C PHE A 298 -10.72 -2.94 -1.02
N ARG A 299 -9.60 -3.41 -0.46
CA ARG A 299 -8.90 -4.67 -0.77
C ARG A 299 -9.08 -5.74 0.28
N GLN A 300 -9.94 -5.51 1.28
CA GLN A 300 -10.07 -6.37 2.45
C GLN A 300 -8.79 -6.49 3.29
N ASN A 301 -7.92 -5.47 3.23
CA ASN A 301 -6.84 -5.27 4.18
C ASN A 301 -7.33 -4.47 5.39
N LEU A 302 -6.54 -4.49 6.46
CA LEU A 302 -6.81 -3.74 7.70
C LEU A 302 -8.11 -4.14 8.42
N ILE A 303 -8.66 -5.32 8.15
CA ILE A 303 -9.84 -5.82 8.85
C ILE A 303 -9.49 -6.12 10.31
N PRO A 304 -10.16 -5.52 11.31
CA PRO A 304 -9.96 -5.91 12.71
C PRO A 304 -10.45 -7.33 12.94
N VAL A 305 -9.73 -8.09 13.73
CA VAL A 305 -10.14 -9.45 14.08
C VAL A 305 -11.08 -9.38 15.28
N ALA A 306 -12.37 -9.56 15.06
CA ALA A 306 -13.38 -9.51 16.11
C ALA A 306 -13.35 -10.79 16.98
N VAL A 307 -13.85 -10.66 18.21
CA VAL A 307 -14.08 -11.75 19.15
C VAL A 307 -15.56 -11.70 19.53
N GLN A 308 -16.29 -12.75 19.22
CA GLN A 308 -17.73 -12.82 19.43
C GLN A 308 -18.21 -14.24 19.76
N ASP A 309 -19.47 -14.39 20.16
CA ASP A 309 -20.06 -15.71 20.36
C ASP A 309 -20.09 -16.46 19.02
N CYS A 310 -19.74 -17.74 19.05
CA CYS A 310 -19.67 -18.56 17.85
C CYS A 310 -21.07 -18.75 17.23
N THR A 311 -21.20 -18.45 15.95
CA THR A 311 -22.44 -18.58 15.18
C THR A 311 -22.35 -19.61 14.06
N GLY A 312 -21.16 -20.08 13.73
CA GLY A 312 -20.87 -20.94 12.59
C GLY A 312 -20.78 -20.17 11.26
N ALA A 313 -20.73 -18.84 11.31
CA ALA A 313 -20.63 -18.01 10.12
C ALA A 313 -19.31 -18.23 9.36
N GLU A 314 -19.31 -17.96 8.04
CA GLU A 314 -18.13 -18.09 7.18
C GLU A 314 -16.95 -17.21 7.66
N GLY A 315 -17.23 -16.05 8.26
CA GLY A 315 -16.21 -15.17 8.84
C GLY A 315 -15.49 -15.76 10.05
N GLU A 316 -15.98 -16.85 10.65
CA GLU A 316 -15.35 -17.56 11.77
C GLU A 316 -14.42 -18.69 11.30
N LYS A 317 -14.21 -18.85 9.99
CA LYS A 317 -13.46 -19.95 9.39
C LYS A 317 -12.05 -19.51 8.98
N PHE A 318 -11.08 -20.32 9.37
CA PHE A 318 -9.66 -20.07 9.14
C PHE A 318 -8.94 -21.32 8.63
N ASP A 319 -7.97 -21.11 7.76
CA ASP A 319 -7.00 -22.11 7.36
C ASP A 319 -5.71 -21.93 8.20
N ILE A 320 -5.13 -23.01 8.70
CA ILE A 320 -3.84 -22.99 9.36
C ILE A 320 -2.80 -23.56 8.38
N ILE A 321 -1.98 -22.67 7.81
CA ILE A 321 -1.04 -23.00 6.74
C ILE A 321 0.37 -23.17 7.33
N THR A 322 0.91 -24.39 7.25
CA THR A 322 2.24 -24.74 7.79
C THR A 322 3.34 -24.71 6.75
N LYS A 323 3.00 -24.62 5.45
CA LYS A 323 3.94 -24.43 4.36
C LYS A 323 3.21 -23.84 3.15
N GLY A 324 3.83 -22.95 2.40
CA GLY A 324 3.26 -22.34 1.19
C GLY A 324 4.07 -21.12 0.74
N THR A 325 3.48 -20.35 -0.17
CA THR A 325 4.11 -19.15 -0.75
C THR A 325 4.60 -18.15 0.29
N HIS A 326 3.82 -17.97 1.38
CA HIS A 326 4.11 -16.99 2.42
C HIS A 326 4.54 -17.64 3.76
N ASN A 327 4.82 -18.95 3.75
CA ASN A 327 5.37 -19.67 4.91
C ASN A 327 6.37 -20.74 4.45
N ASP A 328 7.63 -20.47 4.63
CA ASP A 328 8.76 -21.40 4.42
C ASP A 328 9.45 -21.81 5.74
N GLN A 329 8.93 -21.34 6.89
CA GLN A 329 9.56 -21.58 8.20
C GLN A 329 9.01 -22.85 8.87
N ALA A 330 9.92 -23.69 9.34
CA ALA A 330 9.56 -24.88 10.11
C ALA A 330 8.95 -24.48 11.48
N ASN A 331 7.96 -25.24 11.94
CA ASN A 331 7.27 -25.02 13.22
C ASN A 331 6.56 -23.66 13.32
N ALA A 332 6.19 -23.10 12.20
CA ALA A 332 5.40 -21.89 12.11
C ALA A 332 4.14 -22.11 11.28
N ALA A 333 3.11 -21.32 11.53
CA ALA A 333 1.90 -21.30 10.74
C ALA A 333 1.42 -19.88 10.44
N LEU A 334 0.80 -19.70 9.28
CA LEU A 334 -0.10 -18.60 9.00
C LEU A 334 -1.50 -18.95 9.50
N VAL A 335 -2.21 -17.96 9.99
CA VAL A 335 -3.65 -18.02 10.27
C VAL A 335 -4.35 -17.19 9.19
N VAL A 336 -5.04 -17.86 8.29
CA VAL A 336 -5.62 -17.25 7.08
C VAL A 336 -7.14 -17.33 7.14
N SER A 337 -7.83 -16.22 6.94
CA SER A 337 -9.29 -16.23 6.82
C SER A 337 -9.71 -17.05 5.59
N SER A 338 -10.49 -18.10 5.77
CA SER A 338 -11.02 -18.89 4.65
C SER A 338 -11.95 -18.05 3.76
N LEU A 339 -12.58 -17.00 4.33
CA LEU A 339 -13.51 -16.11 3.64
C LEU A 339 -12.81 -15.12 2.71
N THR A 340 -11.78 -14.41 3.20
CA THR A 340 -11.14 -13.31 2.47
C THR A 340 -9.75 -13.66 1.96
N GLN A 341 -9.17 -14.78 2.37
CA GLN A 341 -7.79 -15.23 2.09
C GLN A 341 -6.70 -14.30 2.67
N GLY A 342 -7.06 -13.30 3.50
CA GLY A 342 -6.10 -12.47 4.23
C GLY A 342 -5.49 -13.21 5.41
N CYS A 343 -4.27 -12.85 5.77
CA CYS A 343 -3.49 -13.40 6.88
C CYS A 343 -3.67 -12.56 8.16
N LEU A 344 -3.80 -13.23 9.32
CA LEU A 344 -3.68 -12.57 10.62
C LEU A 344 -2.31 -11.90 10.70
N ASN A 345 -2.29 -10.61 11.01
CA ASN A 345 -1.07 -9.79 11.00
C ASN A 345 -0.96 -8.95 12.27
N PHE A 346 0.24 -8.89 12.82
CA PHE A 346 0.60 -8.00 13.92
C PHE A 346 1.48 -6.86 13.42
N ASP A 347 1.04 -5.61 13.63
CA ASP A 347 1.83 -4.42 13.31
C ASP A 347 1.97 -3.52 14.56
N PRO A 348 3.14 -3.56 15.26
CA PRO A 348 3.37 -2.78 16.47
C PRO A 348 3.41 -1.27 16.27
N ARG A 349 3.45 -0.80 15.01
CA ARG A 349 3.49 0.62 14.66
C ARG A 349 2.12 1.26 14.61
N ARG A 350 1.06 0.45 14.66
CA ARG A 350 -0.31 0.93 14.70
C ARG A 350 -0.68 1.38 16.13
N ALA A 351 -1.71 2.20 16.22
CA ALA A 351 -2.22 2.65 17.52
C ALA A 351 -2.63 1.46 18.39
N ALA A 352 -2.49 1.61 19.70
CA ALA A 352 -2.98 0.63 20.68
C ALA A 352 -4.48 0.38 20.44
N GLY A 353 -4.89 -0.86 20.48
CA GLY A 353 -6.24 -1.28 20.12
C GLY A 353 -6.45 -1.50 18.62
N ASP A 354 -5.42 -1.35 17.77
CA ASP A 354 -5.49 -1.56 16.34
C ASP A 354 -4.24 -2.27 15.78
N THR A 355 -3.45 -2.88 16.66
CA THR A 355 -2.19 -3.54 16.29
C THR A 355 -2.40 -4.88 15.59
N VAL A 356 -3.59 -5.48 15.71
CA VAL A 356 -3.94 -6.79 15.14
C VAL A 356 -5.00 -6.61 14.07
N VAL A 357 -4.64 -6.93 12.85
CA VAL A 357 -5.52 -6.79 11.69
C VAL A 357 -5.33 -7.98 10.74
N LEU A 358 -6.33 -8.26 9.92
CA LEU A 358 -6.14 -9.08 8.74
C LEU A 358 -5.46 -8.24 7.65
N PHE A 359 -4.49 -8.83 6.97
CA PHE A 359 -3.74 -8.17 5.90
C PHE A 359 -3.34 -9.18 4.82
N SER A 360 -3.09 -8.72 3.60
CA SER A 360 -2.61 -9.57 2.52
C SER A 360 -1.41 -10.39 2.96
N CYS A 361 -1.41 -11.67 2.64
CA CYS A 361 -0.34 -12.59 3.03
C CYS A 361 1.00 -12.15 2.43
N GLY A 362 2.08 -12.28 3.20
CA GLY A 362 3.38 -11.74 2.83
C GLY A 362 3.58 -10.26 3.20
N GLY A 363 2.58 -9.59 3.82
CA GLY A 363 2.71 -8.25 4.38
C GLY A 363 2.74 -7.10 3.38
N ARG A 364 2.35 -7.34 2.13
CA ARG A 364 2.16 -6.31 1.12
C ARG A 364 0.69 -6.19 0.73
N ALA A 365 0.21 -4.95 0.64
CA ALA A 365 -1.20 -4.66 0.39
C ALA A 365 -1.73 -5.12 -0.98
N ASP A 366 -0.87 -5.48 -1.91
CA ASP A 366 -1.19 -5.99 -3.25
C ASP A 366 -1.13 -7.53 -3.36
N GLY A 367 -0.82 -8.23 -2.27
CA GLY A 367 -0.71 -9.69 -2.25
C GLY A 367 0.61 -10.27 -2.76
N GLU A 368 1.52 -9.44 -3.29
CA GLU A 368 2.81 -9.88 -3.83
C GLU A 368 3.94 -9.91 -2.79
N GLY A 369 3.60 -9.96 -1.50
CA GLY A 369 4.58 -10.03 -0.41
C GLY A 369 5.29 -11.38 -0.38
N LEU A 370 6.46 -11.39 0.26
CA LEU A 370 7.19 -12.61 0.60
C LEU A 370 6.81 -13.07 2.01
N VAL A 371 7.58 -14.00 2.57
CA VAL A 371 7.42 -14.41 3.97
C VAL A 371 7.69 -13.24 4.91
N THR A 372 6.80 -13.03 5.89
CA THR A 372 6.97 -12.02 6.93
C THR A 372 6.64 -12.58 8.31
N GLU A 373 7.55 -12.39 9.27
CA GLU A 373 7.41 -12.91 10.63
C GLU A 373 6.26 -12.27 11.43
N SER A 374 5.75 -11.10 10.99
CA SER A 374 4.57 -10.45 11.60
C SER A 374 3.26 -11.21 11.37
N GLN A 375 3.26 -12.17 10.45
CA GLN A 375 2.11 -13.03 10.12
C GLN A 375 2.34 -14.50 10.48
N LEU A 376 3.54 -14.84 10.96
CA LEU A 376 3.90 -16.19 11.36
C LEU A 376 3.79 -16.36 12.87
N PHE A 377 3.16 -17.46 13.27
CA PHE A 377 2.96 -17.85 14.67
C PHE A 377 3.55 -19.23 14.91
N GLY A 378 4.17 -19.45 16.07
CA GLY A 378 4.73 -20.76 16.42
C GLY A 378 3.65 -21.84 16.42
N PHE A 379 3.85 -22.94 15.67
CA PHE A 379 2.91 -24.05 15.59
C PHE A 379 3.64 -25.37 15.36
N GLN A 380 3.45 -26.31 16.27
CA GLN A 380 4.07 -27.65 16.23
C GLN A 380 3.06 -28.78 15.99
N GLY A 381 1.88 -28.41 15.51
CA GLY A 381 0.76 -29.35 15.37
C GLY A 381 -0.16 -29.39 16.60
N GLY A 382 -1.19 -30.22 16.53
CA GLY A 382 -2.23 -30.28 17.55
C GLY A 382 -3.38 -29.31 17.26
N ASN A 383 -4.32 -29.22 18.20
CA ASN A 383 -5.56 -28.46 18.08
C ASN A 383 -5.56 -27.16 18.91
N SER A 384 -4.39 -26.62 19.22
CA SER A 384 -4.26 -25.36 19.92
C SER A 384 -3.10 -24.55 19.37
N ILE A 385 -3.20 -23.22 19.45
CA ILE A 385 -2.17 -22.28 19.01
C ILE A 385 -2.06 -21.10 19.99
N THR A 386 -0.83 -20.71 20.30
CA THR A 386 -0.54 -19.44 20.97
C THR A 386 -0.20 -18.42 19.88
N LEU A 387 -0.98 -17.35 19.81
CA LEU A 387 -0.78 -16.32 18.79
C LEU A 387 0.32 -15.34 19.24
N ALA A 388 1.56 -15.80 19.20
CA ALA A 388 2.76 -14.99 19.43
C ALA A 388 3.49 -14.79 18.09
N PRO A 389 3.45 -13.57 17.50
CA PRO A 389 4.07 -13.31 16.20
C PRO A 389 5.59 -13.44 16.30
N LEU A 390 6.22 -14.07 15.29
CA LEU A 390 7.66 -14.42 15.35
C LEU A 390 8.57 -13.19 15.36
N ASN A 391 8.17 -12.08 14.74
CA ASN A 391 8.92 -10.82 14.75
C ASN A 391 9.11 -10.23 16.17
N GLU A 392 8.30 -10.64 17.15
CA GLU A 392 8.40 -10.21 18.56
C GLU A 392 9.17 -11.19 19.45
N LYS A 393 9.65 -12.30 18.91
CA LYS A 393 10.47 -13.28 19.60
C LYS A 393 9.87 -13.78 20.93
N GLY A 394 8.54 -13.90 20.98
CA GLY A 394 7.79 -14.33 22.15
C GLY A 394 7.57 -13.26 23.22
N ALA A 395 7.88 -12.00 22.97
CA ALA A 395 7.62 -10.92 23.91
C ALA A 395 6.16 -10.46 23.88
N THR A 396 5.52 -10.56 22.70
CA THR A 396 4.16 -10.12 22.45
C THR A 396 3.26 -11.29 22.10
N CYS A 397 2.08 -11.34 22.69
CA CYS A 397 1.02 -12.30 22.38
C CYS A 397 -0.25 -11.54 21.96
N LEU A 398 -1.03 -12.13 21.06
CA LEU A 398 -2.37 -11.65 20.73
C LEU A 398 -3.38 -12.30 21.67
N SER A 399 -4.28 -11.50 22.20
CA SER A 399 -5.30 -11.95 23.14
C SER A 399 -6.60 -11.14 22.98
N PRO A 400 -7.74 -11.67 23.44
CA PRO A 400 -8.98 -10.90 23.46
C PRO A 400 -8.85 -9.62 24.29
N ALA A 401 -9.24 -8.48 23.69
CA ALA A 401 -9.32 -7.18 24.32
C ALA A 401 -10.70 -6.58 24.04
N GLY A 402 -11.68 -6.95 24.82
CA GLY A 402 -13.08 -6.66 24.55
C GLY A 402 -13.61 -7.46 23.35
N ALA A 403 -14.22 -6.77 22.39
CA ALA A 403 -14.83 -7.39 21.21
C ALA A 403 -13.86 -7.70 20.07
N LYS A 404 -12.54 -7.59 20.26
CA LYS A 404 -11.52 -7.85 19.23
C LYS A 404 -10.24 -8.39 19.82
N LEU A 405 -9.35 -8.90 18.93
CA LEU A 405 -7.96 -9.20 19.30
C LEU A 405 -7.15 -7.90 19.37
N ASP A 406 -6.24 -7.85 20.33
CA ASP A 406 -5.18 -6.88 20.40
C ASP A 406 -3.89 -7.52 20.94
N SER A 407 -2.81 -6.78 20.93
CA SER A 407 -1.53 -7.24 21.42
C SER A 407 -1.29 -6.85 22.87
N ALA A 408 -0.66 -7.75 23.60
CA ALA A 408 -0.18 -7.52 24.94
C ALA A 408 1.15 -8.27 25.17
N ARG A 409 1.84 -7.93 26.25
CA ARG A 409 3.01 -8.72 26.64
C ARG A 409 2.59 -10.16 26.98
N CYS A 410 3.31 -11.15 26.47
CA CYS A 410 3.04 -12.56 26.82
C CYS A 410 3.18 -12.81 28.32
N THR A 411 2.20 -13.48 28.89
CA THR A 411 2.15 -13.87 30.30
C THR A 411 2.12 -15.38 30.50
N GLY A 412 1.90 -16.17 29.45
CA GLY A 412 1.62 -17.60 29.48
C GLY A 412 0.22 -17.91 30.01
N GLY A 413 -0.66 -16.90 30.04
CA GLY A 413 -2.04 -17.04 30.49
C GLY A 413 -2.95 -17.74 29.49
N ALA A 414 -4.07 -18.30 29.96
CA ALA A 414 -5.04 -19.01 29.11
C ALA A 414 -5.63 -18.15 28.00
N ALA A 415 -5.70 -16.82 28.18
CA ALA A 415 -6.22 -15.91 27.18
C ALA A 415 -5.34 -15.80 25.91
N GLU A 416 -4.09 -16.25 25.96
CA GLU A 416 -3.13 -16.21 24.86
C GLU A 416 -3.14 -17.51 24.02
N THR A 417 -3.88 -18.53 24.48
CA THR A 417 -3.99 -19.84 23.82
C THR A 417 -5.40 -20.03 23.28
N PHE A 418 -5.46 -20.39 22.03
CA PHE A 418 -6.71 -20.61 21.31
C PHE A 418 -6.85 -22.07 20.92
N SER A 419 -8.07 -22.61 20.98
CA SER A 419 -8.37 -23.93 20.42
C SER A 419 -8.73 -23.82 18.95
N ILE A 420 -8.35 -24.83 18.15
CA ILE A 420 -8.67 -24.96 16.74
C ILE A 420 -9.66 -26.11 16.61
N GLU A 421 -10.84 -25.83 16.07
CA GLU A 421 -11.91 -26.82 15.88
C GLU A 421 -12.28 -26.91 14.40
N ALA A 422 -12.10 -28.09 13.80
CA ALA A 422 -12.40 -28.40 12.40
C ALA A 422 -13.89 -28.48 12.10
#